data_c8398aeeb80ed49cc4c7a98da80e9ad6
#
_entry.id   c8398aeeb80ed49cc4c7a98da80e9ad6
#
_cell.length_a   1.000
_cell.length_b   1.000
_cell.length_c   1.000
_cell.angle_alpha   90.00
_cell.angle_beta   90.00
_cell.angle_gamma   90.00
#
_symmetry.space_group_name_H-M   'P 1'
#
loop_
_entity.id
_entity.type
_entity.pdbx_description
1 polymer ?
#
loop_
_entity_poly.entity_id
_entity_poly.type
_entity_poly.pdbx_seq_one_letter_code
_entity_poly.pdbx_strand_id
1 'polypeptide(L)' 'MEYLLKISSIGNEEERPKQVNGRLPDVYQYMSENCKAGEVADIYGENEYIETAIRLDSSVATLSHKLEW' A
#
# COMPACT_ATOMS: atom_id res chain seq x y z
N MET A 1 3.99 12.13 -9.82
CA MET A 1 3.08 11.06 -10.21
C MET A 1 2.10 10.81 -9.08
N GLU A 2 0.87 10.51 -9.41
CA GLU A 2 -0.15 10.23 -8.41
C GLU A 2 -0.40 8.74 -8.32
N TYR A 3 -0.33 8.21 -7.10
CA TYR A 3 -0.55 6.79 -6.84
C TYR A 3 -1.87 6.60 -6.11
N LEU A 4 -2.58 5.53 -6.48
CA LEU A 4 -3.76 5.08 -5.75
C LEU A 4 -3.37 3.87 -4.92
N LEU A 5 -3.62 3.96 -3.62
CA LEU A 5 -3.41 2.89 -2.68
C LEU A 5 -4.76 2.32 -2.27
N LYS A 6 -4.93 1.02 -2.40
CA LYS A 6 -6.09 0.33 -1.84
C LYS A 6 -5.63 -0.38 -0.58
N ILE A 7 -5.95 0.21 0.56
CA ILE A 7 -5.43 -0.22 1.87
C ILE A 7 -6.45 -1.13 2.54
N SER A 8 -5.99 -2.27 3.03
CA SER A 8 -6.82 -3.21 3.78
C SER A 8 -6.00 -3.90 4.85
N SER A 9 -6.66 -4.54 5.80
CA SER A 9 -5.98 -5.38 6.78
C SER A 9 -6.05 -6.82 6.31
N ILE A 10 -5.01 -7.61 6.61
CA ILE A 10 -5.02 -9.03 6.29
C ILE A 10 -6.23 -9.69 6.97
N GLY A 11 -7.02 -10.41 6.20
CA GLY A 11 -8.23 -11.07 6.69
C GLY A 11 -9.47 -10.18 6.72
N ASN A 12 -9.35 -8.91 6.34
CA ASN A 12 -10.47 -7.99 6.26
C ASN A 12 -10.64 -7.53 4.82
N GLU A 13 -11.84 -7.70 4.26
CA GLU A 13 -12.13 -7.38 2.87
C GLU A 13 -12.37 -5.89 2.61
N GLU A 14 -12.53 -5.08 3.65
CA GLU A 14 -12.75 -3.65 3.48
C GLU A 14 -11.49 -2.98 2.95
N GLU A 15 -11.62 -2.29 1.83
CA GLU A 15 -10.55 -1.51 1.23
C GLU A 15 -10.80 -0.02 1.44
N ARG A 16 -9.75 0.70 1.78
CA ARG A 16 -9.79 2.16 1.90
C ARG A 16 -8.93 2.75 0.81
N PRO A 17 -9.51 3.44 -0.18
CA PRO A 17 -8.70 4.09 -1.22
C PRO A 17 -8.02 5.34 -0.66
N LYS A 18 -6.77 5.55 -1.08
CA LYS A 18 -6.02 6.74 -0.70
C LYS A 18 -5.10 7.14 -1.85
N GLN A 19 -5.07 8.43 -2.16
CA GLN A 19 -4.17 8.95 -3.19
C GLN A 19 -2.95 9.57 -2.54
N VAL A 20 -1.78 9.23 -3.07
CA VAL A 20 -0.50 9.78 -2.64
C VAL A 20 0.23 10.33 -3.86
N ASN A 21 0.61 11.59 -3.81
CA ASN A 21 1.33 12.24 -4.89
C ASN A 21 2.83 12.27 -4.57
N GLY A 22 3.66 11.97 -5.56
CA GLY A 22 5.10 11.97 -5.41
C GLY A 22 5.75 10.78 -6.11
N ARG A 23 6.71 10.16 -5.45
CA ARG A 23 7.42 8.97 -5.93
C ARG A 23 7.13 7.80 -5.02
N LEU A 24 7.53 6.59 -5.44
CA LEU A 24 7.34 5.40 -4.61
C LEU A 24 7.87 5.54 -3.17
N PRO A 25 9.07 6.12 -2.93
CA PRO A 25 9.50 6.33 -1.55
C PRO A 25 8.52 7.17 -0.71
N ASP A 26 7.83 8.13 -1.34
CA ASP A 26 6.80 8.92 -0.64
C ASP A 26 5.60 8.06 -0.26
N VAL A 27 5.25 7.09 -1.09
CA VAL A 27 4.18 6.13 -0.79
C VAL A 27 4.56 5.28 0.43
N TYR A 28 5.78 4.78 0.47
CA TYR A 28 6.25 3.97 1.59
C TYR A 28 6.30 4.78 2.89
N GLN A 29 6.73 6.03 2.79
CA GLN A 29 6.74 6.92 3.94
C GLN A 29 5.31 7.17 4.45
N TYR A 30 4.38 7.41 3.53
CA TYR A 30 2.97 7.56 3.90
C TYR A 30 2.48 6.33 4.67
N MET A 31 2.79 5.13 4.18
CA MET A 31 2.38 3.90 4.84
C MET A 31 3.02 3.75 6.22
N SER A 32 4.31 4.10 6.36
CA SER A 32 4.98 3.99 7.65
C SER A 32 4.38 4.93 8.70
N GLU A 33 3.84 6.07 8.28
CA GLU A 33 3.27 7.07 9.17
C GLU A 33 1.77 6.86 9.43
N ASN A 34 1.04 6.26 8.49
CA ASN A 34 -0.42 6.22 8.54
C ASN A 34 -1.03 4.83 8.58
N CYS A 35 -0.27 3.79 8.26
CA CYS A 35 -0.75 2.42 8.32
C CYS A 35 -0.25 1.74 9.58
N LYS A 36 -1.05 0.81 10.08
CA LYS A 36 -0.70 0.00 11.25
C LYS A 36 -0.04 -1.29 10.79
N ALA A 37 0.72 -1.92 11.68
CA ALA A 37 1.29 -3.25 11.40
C ALA A 37 0.17 -4.23 10.98
N GLY A 38 0.42 -4.99 9.93
CA GLY A 38 -0.54 -5.91 9.36
C GLY A 38 -1.45 -5.31 8.29
N GLU A 39 -1.38 -4.01 8.05
CA GLU A 39 -2.11 -3.40 6.94
C GLU A 39 -1.31 -3.53 5.65
N VAL A 40 -2.02 -3.74 4.55
CA VAL A 40 -1.43 -3.91 3.23
C VAL A 40 -2.06 -2.89 2.28
N ALA A 41 -1.31 -2.51 1.27
CA ALA A 41 -1.79 -1.61 0.24
C ALA A 41 -1.43 -2.16 -1.15
N ASP A 42 -2.42 -2.27 -2.01
CA ASP A 42 -2.19 -2.48 -3.43
C ASP A 42 -1.96 -1.11 -4.05
N ILE A 43 -0.81 -0.93 -4.70
CA ILE A 43 -0.38 0.36 -5.24
C ILE A 43 -0.59 0.37 -6.74
N TYR A 44 -1.33 1.37 -7.22
CA TYR A 44 -1.61 1.58 -8.63
C TYR A 44 -1.06 2.92 -9.08
N GLY A 45 -0.48 2.97 -10.26
CA GLY A 45 -0.06 4.21 -10.90
C GLY A 45 -0.54 4.23 -12.34
N GLU A 46 -1.15 5.35 -12.77
CA GLU A 46 -1.70 5.49 -14.13
C GLU A 46 -2.66 4.36 -14.50
N ASN A 47 -3.51 3.97 -13.54
CA ASN A 47 -4.50 2.90 -13.69
C ASN A 47 -3.89 1.50 -13.87
N GLU A 48 -2.61 1.34 -13.58
CA GLU A 48 -1.94 0.04 -13.65
C GLU A 48 -1.47 -0.39 -12.26
N TYR A 49 -1.65 -1.67 -11.94
CA TYR A 49 -1.10 -2.25 -10.74
C TYR A 49 0.44 -2.22 -10.80
N ILE A 50 1.05 -1.73 -9.74
CA ILE A 50 2.52 -1.67 -9.64
C ILE A 50 3.04 -2.75 -8.70
N GLU A 51 2.61 -2.71 -7.44
CA GLU A 51 3.09 -3.62 -6.41
C GLU A 51 2.16 -3.59 -5.21
N THR A 52 2.38 -4.51 -4.29
CA THR A 52 1.70 -4.54 -3.00
C THR A 52 2.73 -4.29 -1.90
N ALA A 53 2.40 -3.43 -0.96
CA ALA A 53 3.25 -3.15 0.19
C ALA A 53 2.54 -3.58 1.47
N ILE A 54 3.30 -4.07 2.43
CA ILE A 54 2.78 -4.47 3.73
C ILE A 54 3.49 -3.69 4.83
N ARG A 55 2.71 -3.19 5.80
CA ARG A 55 3.26 -2.51 6.96
C ARG A 55 3.64 -3.53 8.03
N LEU A 56 4.93 -3.61 8.29
CA LEU A 56 5.48 -4.43 9.37
C LEU A 56 5.58 -3.58 10.64
N ASP A 57 6.06 -4.16 11.74
CA ASP A 57 6.13 -3.46 13.02
C ASP A 57 6.93 -2.17 12.96
N SER A 58 8.03 -2.16 12.20
CA SER A 58 8.92 -0.99 12.14
C SER A 58 9.32 -0.62 10.72
N SER A 59 8.72 -1.24 9.70
CA SER A 59 9.13 -1.01 8.32
C SER A 59 7.99 -1.31 7.35
N VAL A 60 8.25 -1.05 6.08
CA VAL A 60 7.34 -1.41 4.98
C VAL A 60 8.09 -2.35 4.06
N ALA A 61 7.51 -3.51 3.79
CA ALA A 61 8.03 -4.47 2.82
C ALA A 61 7.18 -4.43 1.56
N THR A 62 7.78 -4.77 0.42
CA THR A 62 7.09 -4.75 -0.86
C THR A 62 7.08 -6.13 -1.50
N LEU A 63 6.01 -6.40 -2.25
CA LEU A 63 5.82 -7.63 -2.99
C LEU A 63 5.53 -7.27 -4.44
N SER A 64 6.07 -8.10 -5.36
CA SER A 64 5.93 -7.83 -6.79
C SER A 64 4.60 -8.29 -7.37
N HIS A 65 3.72 -8.84 -6.55
CA HIS A 65 2.41 -9.31 -6.98
C HIS A 65 1.39 -9.16 -5.85
N LYS A 66 0.14 -9.09 -6.25
CA LYS A 66 -0.96 -8.93 -5.31
C LYS A 66 -1.13 -10.17 -4.45
N LEU A 67 -1.27 -9.98 -3.13
CA LEU A 67 -1.59 -11.06 -2.22
C LEU A 67 -3.07 -11.46 -2.38
N GLU A 68 -3.31 -12.77 -2.27
CA GLU A 68 -4.67 -13.32 -2.23
C GLU A 68 -4.93 -13.87 -0.83
N TRP A 69 -6.04 -13.42 -0.23
CA TRP A 69 -6.50 -13.88 1.08
C TRP A 69 -8.03 -13.93 1.16
#